data_21773b4f6c433bf5967ba3c9be4bd864
#
_entry.id   21773b4f6c433bf5967ba3c9be4bd864
#
_cell.length_a   1.000
_cell.length_b   1.000
_cell.length_c   1.000
_cell.angle_alpha   90.00
_cell.angle_beta   90.00
_cell.angle_gamma   90.00
#
_symmetry.space_group_name_H-M   'P 1'
#
loop_
_entity.id
_entity.type
_entity.pdbx_description
1 polymer ?
#
loop_
_entity_poly.entity_id
_entity_poly.type
_entity_poly.pdbx_seq_one_letter_code
_entity_poly.pdbx_strand_id
1 'polypeptide(L)'
;VFGTSTSELMSWTQGDLSFSGGVLYRASMGSPGQSDVSLVRVVEGETLGQIWGPRYEGINADGTFKFADLDGDGTYCNCDDDREVIGNGLPDFTLGWNNTFNIGDLDISMFWNGEFGHDLFNSFRGFYENAGPTVVGNWNVVNTSYYNQDLTAAAANSSHVEDATYFELNNITVGYNLKDVTKFMKNLRVYVSAQRPIMITGYEGIDPVSRWTDYGDPLAQGIERRETYFRARTFTLGLNITL
;
A
#
# COMPACT_ATOMS: atom_id res chain seq x y z
N VAL A 1 -7.96 -17.67 -8.97
CA VAL A 1 -6.80 -17.60 -9.86
C VAL A 1 -5.64 -17.19 -9.01
N PHE A 2 -4.54 -17.93 -9.05
CA PHE A 2 -3.28 -17.60 -8.41
C PHE A 2 -2.37 -16.96 -9.47
N GLY A 3 -1.77 -15.82 -9.13
CA GLY A 3 -0.72 -15.20 -9.92
C GLY A 3 0.51 -14.99 -9.05
N THR A 4 1.66 -15.46 -9.51
CA THR A 4 2.96 -15.14 -8.93
C THR A 4 3.58 -14.02 -9.76
N SER A 5 4.15 -13.00 -9.11
CA SER A 5 4.90 -11.96 -9.79
C SER A 5 6.38 -12.07 -9.44
N THR A 6 7.19 -12.41 -10.40
CA THR A 6 8.62 -12.19 -10.37
C THR A 6 8.93 -11.20 -11.48
N SER A 7 9.32 -9.98 -11.11
CA SER A 7 9.64 -8.93 -12.08
C SER A 7 11.10 -8.55 -11.90
N GLU A 8 11.91 -8.86 -12.88
CA GLU A 8 13.30 -8.42 -12.97
C GLU A 8 13.45 -7.37 -14.05
N LEU A 9 14.17 -6.30 -13.77
CA LEU A 9 14.57 -5.35 -14.80
C LEU A 9 15.85 -5.86 -15.48
N MET A 10 15.73 -6.31 -16.72
CA MET A 10 16.89 -6.81 -17.48
C MET A 10 17.61 -5.70 -18.25
N SER A 11 16.87 -4.81 -18.88
CA SER A 11 17.33 -3.57 -19.51
C SER A 11 16.10 -2.80 -20.00
N TRP A 12 16.21 -1.48 -20.10
CA TRP A 12 15.11 -0.66 -20.58
C TRP A 12 15.58 0.43 -21.52
N THR A 13 14.84 0.62 -22.62
CA THR A 13 15.08 1.68 -23.59
C THR A 13 13.76 2.32 -23.98
N GLN A 14 13.65 3.65 -23.86
CA GLN A 14 12.51 4.42 -24.33
C GLN A 14 13.00 5.64 -25.11
N GLY A 15 12.86 5.60 -26.43
CA GLY A 15 13.40 6.63 -27.32
C GLY A 15 14.92 6.73 -27.19
N ASP A 16 15.42 7.93 -26.93
CA ASP A 16 16.86 8.19 -26.74
C ASP A 16 17.35 7.89 -25.30
N LEU A 17 16.46 7.44 -24.40
CA LEU A 17 16.80 7.10 -23.03
C LEU A 17 17.01 5.60 -22.94
N SER A 18 18.18 5.20 -22.51
CA SER A 18 18.51 3.80 -22.20
C SER A 18 18.95 3.66 -20.76
N PHE A 19 18.49 2.60 -20.09
CA PHE A 19 18.99 2.16 -18.80
C PHE A 19 19.72 0.84 -19.00
N SER A 20 20.99 0.82 -18.65
CA SER A 20 21.83 -0.38 -18.72
C SER A 20 22.94 -0.26 -17.68
N GLY A 21 23.01 -1.21 -16.76
CA GLY A 21 24.10 -1.36 -15.80
C GLY A 21 24.24 -0.22 -14.78
N GLY A 22 23.14 0.40 -14.36
CA GLY A 22 23.12 1.47 -13.37
C GLY A 22 22.10 1.27 -12.26
N VAL A 23 22.00 2.27 -11.36
CA VAL A 23 20.99 2.36 -10.33
C VAL A 23 20.08 3.55 -10.61
N LEU A 24 18.77 3.34 -10.60
CA LEU A 24 17.78 4.40 -10.67
C LEU A 24 17.09 4.56 -9.32
N TYR A 25 16.98 5.80 -8.86
CA TYR A 25 16.23 6.14 -7.66
C TYR A 25 14.93 6.82 -8.03
N ARG A 26 13.84 6.38 -7.42
CA ARG A 26 12.47 6.81 -7.70
C ARG A 26 11.72 7.13 -6.41
N ALA A 27 10.51 7.67 -6.55
CA ALA A 27 9.58 7.96 -5.46
C ALA A 27 10.15 8.89 -4.38
N SER A 28 10.38 10.15 -4.74
CA SER A 28 10.72 11.19 -3.77
C SER A 28 9.57 11.41 -2.78
N MET A 29 9.89 11.54 -1.49
CA MET A 29 8.89 11.74 -0.43
C MET A 29 8.11 13.05 -0.54
N GLY A 30 8.74 14.13 -1.03
CA GLY A 30 8.10 15.43 -1.14
C GLY A 30 7.62 16.03 0.19
N SER A 31 8.19 15.58 1.30
CA SER A 31 7.84 16.03 2.65
C SER A 31 8.93 16.93 3.23
N PRO A 32 8.60 17.92 4.09
CA PRO A 32 9.60 18.74 4.76
C PRO A 32 10.67 17.89 5.47
N GLY A 33 11.94 18.17 5.18
CA GLY A 33 13.08 17.39 5.69
C GLY A 33 13.33 16.06 4.96
N GLN A 34 12.51 15.72 3.95
CA GLN A 34 12.59 14.46 3.21
C GLN A 34 12.39 14.65 1.70
N SER A 35 12.42 15.89 1.20
CA SER A 35 12.03 16.22 -0.20
C SER A 35 12.99 15.67 -1.24
N ASP A 36 14.23 15.43 -0.86
CA ASP A 36 15.32 14.92 -1.68
C ASP A 36 15.57 13.41 -1.48
N VAL A 37 14.78 12.77 -0.63
CA VAL A 37 14.90 11.34 -0.36
C VAL A 37 14.10 10.54 -1.38
N SER A 38 14.79 9.72 -2.16
CA SER A 38 14.18 8.71 -3.02
C SER A 38 14.11 7.39 -2.28
N LEU A 39 12.93 6.76 -2.28
CA LEU A 39 12.64 5.56 -1.49
C LEU A 39 12.64 4.27 -2.29
N VAL A 40 12.60 4.34 -3.62
CA VAL A 40 12.58 3.14 -4.46
C VAL A 40 13.87 3.06 -5.27
N ARG A 41 14.53 1.93 -5.17
CA ARG A 41 15.73 1.59 -5.94
C ARG A 41 15.37 0.63 -7.06
N VAL A 42 15.88 0.88 -8.25
CA VAL A 42 15.77 0.00 -9.40
C VAL A 42 17.16 -0.30 -9.91
N VAL A 43 17.53 -1.57 -9.93
CA VAL A 43 18.84 -2.06 -10.38
C VAL A 43 18.63 -3.12 -11.44
N GLU A 44 19.48 -3.09 -12.48
CA GLU A 44 19.44 -4.12 -13.54
C GLU A 44 19.76 -5.50 -12.96
N GLY A 45 18.91 -6.48 -13.26
CA GLY A 45 19.04 -7.87 -12.77
C GLY A 45 18.52 -8.09 -11.35
N GLU A 46 17.96 -7.06 -10.70
CA GLU A 46 17.34 -7.19 -9.38
C GLU A 46 15.80 -7.09 -9.47
N THR A 47 15.14 -7.49 -8.40
CA THR A 47 13.67 -7.41 -8.29
C THR A 47 13.20 -5.97 -8.29
N LEU A 48 12.13 -5.67 -9.00
CA LEU A 48 11.47 -4.37 -8.94
C LEU A 48 10.74 -4.16 -7.60
N GLY A 49 10.47 -2.89 -7.28
CA GLY A 49 9.70 -2.52 -6.10
C GLY A 49 10.52 -2.48 -4.80
N GLN A 50 11.84 -2.56 -4.88
CA GLN A 50 12.71 -2.48 -3.69
C GLN A 50 12.54 -1.11 -3.02
N ILE A 51 12.07 -1.13 -1.77
CA ILE A 51 12.08 0.04 -0.91
C ILE A 51 13.48 0.14 -0.32
N TRP A 52 14.15 1.28 -0.52
CA TRP A 52 15.56 1.50 -0.24
C TRP A 52 15.74 2.60 0.77
N GLY A 53 16.45 2.32 1.86
CA GLY A 53 16.65 3.33 2.89
C GLY A 53 17.48 2.83 4.07
N PRO A 54 17.67 3.71 5.08
CA PRO A 54 18.41 3.36 6.27
C PRO A 54 17.62 2.41 7.19
N ARG A 55 18.31 1.48 7.82
CA ARG A 55 17.77 0.63 8.87
C ARG A 55 17.68 1.39 10.18
N TYR A 56 16.47 1.46 10.73
CA TYR A 56 16.21 2.07 12.02
C TYR A 56 16.72 1.22 13.18
N GLU A 57 17.44 1.82 14.13
CA GLU A 57 17.92 1.19 15.36
C GLU A 57 17.44 1.87 16.64
N GLY A 58 16.68 2.95 16.54
CA GLY A 58 16.18 3.66 17.71
C GLY A 58 16.26 5.18 17.56
N ILE A 59 16.29 5.87 18.68
CA ILE A 59 16.34 7.33 18.77
C ILE A 59 17.56 7.72 19.61
N ASN A 60 18.34 8.67 19.12
CA ASN A 60 19.47 9.24 19.84
C ASN A 60 19.00 10.13 21.01
N ALA A 61 19.91 10.42 21.94
CA ALA A 61 19.60 11.26 23.09
C ALA A 61 19.22 12.72 22.73
N ASP A 62 19.56 13.17 21.53
CA ASP A 62 19.19 14.48 20.98
C ASP A 62 17.85 14.49 20.24
N GLY A 63 17.17 13.33 20.19
CA GLY A 63 15.87 13.17 19.53
C GLY A 63 15.97 12.91 18.01
N THR A 64 17.14 12.71 17.45
CA THR A 64 17.30 12.28 16.06
C THR A 64 17.14 10.78 15.92
N PHE A 65 16.78 10.29 14.74
CA PHE A 65 16.78 8.85 14.46
C PHE A 65 18.19 8.29 14.50
N LYS A 66 18.34 7.11 15.10
CA LYS A 66 19.55 6.31 15.05
C LYS A 66 19.42 5.28 13.94
N PHE A 67 20.40 5.23 13.06
CA PHE A 67 20.47 4.29 11.95
C PHE A 67 21.65 3.35 12.09
N ALA A 68 21.55 2.20 11.44
CA ALA A 68 22.64 1.24 11.37
C ALA A 68 23.78 1.79 10.52
N ASP A 69 24.99 1.60 11.01
CA ASP A 69 26.25 1.72 10.27
C ASP A 69 26.49 0.37 9.59
N LEU A 70 26.27 0.31 8.28
CA LEU A 70 26.30 -0.96 7.53
C LEU A 70 27.69 -1.28 6.98
N ASP A 71 28.50 -0.27 6.69
CA ASP A 71 29.88 -0.45 6.23
C ASP A 71 30.89 -0.60 7.37
N GLY A 72 30.49 -0.27 8.61
CA GLY A 72 31.28 -0.46 9.83
C GLY A 72 32.39 0.57 10.02
N ASP A 73 32.28 1.75 9.41
CA ASP A 73 33.23 2.83 9.54
C ASP A 73 33.11 3.60 10.87
N GLY A 74 32.03 3.35 11.62
CA GLY A 74 31.74 3.94 12.94
C GLY A 74 30.84 5.17 12.90
N THR A 75 30.33 5.56 11.71
CA THR A 75 29.46 6.72 11.53
C THR A 75 28.41 6.47 10.44
N TYR A 76 27.14 6.69 10.75
CA TYR A 76 26.12 6.66 9.72
C TYR A 76 26.32 7.80 8.71
N CYS A 77 26.39 7.47 7.43
CA CYS A 77 26.27 8.42 6.34
C CYS A 77 24.89 8.34 5.67
N ASN A 78 24.39 9.44 5.15
CA ASN A 78 23.20 9.40 4.29
C ASN A 78 23.57 9.06 2.83
N CYS A 79 24.32 8.00 2.66
CA CYS A 79 24.88 7.50 1.40
C CYS A 79 24.45 6.05 1.17
N ASP A 80 24.78 5.47 0.03
CA ASP A 80 24.38 4.11 -0.31
C ASP A 80 25.06 3.04 0.54
N ASP A 81 26.24 3.35 1.11
CA ASP A 81 27.02 2.41 1.92
C ASP A 81 26.27 2.04 3.23
N ASP A 82 25.42 2.97 3.75
CA ASP A 82 24.61 2.77 4.95
C ASP A 82 23.11 2.60 4.66
N ARG A 83 22.77 2.18 3.46
CA ARG A 83 21.40 1.89 3.08
C ARG A 83 21.26 0.45 2.61
N GLU A 84 20.07 -0.08 2.77
CA GLU A 84 19.72 -1.43 2.33
C GLU A 84 18.29 -1.50 1.78
N VAL A 85 17.93 -2.64 1.20
CA VAL A 85 16.53 -2.94 0.88
C VAL A 85 15.78 -3.16 2.20
N ILE A 86 14.87 -2.24 2.52
CA ILE A 86 14.07 -2.25 3.76
C ILE A 86 12.65 -2.78 3.56
N GLY A 87 12.28 -3.16 2.33
CA GLY A 87 11.02 -3.76 1.98
C GLY A 87 10.85 -3.91 0.47
N ASN A 88 9.74 -4.52 0.06
CA ASN A 88 9.38 -4.68 -1.36
C ASN A 88 7.92 -4.34 -1.60
N GLY A 89 7.65 -3.36 -2.46
CA GLY A 89 6.30 -2.90 -2.80
C GLY A 89 5.54 -3.80 -3.78
N LEU A 90 6.14 -4.89 -4.26
CA LEU A 90 5.48 -5.85 -5.15
C LEU A 90 5.09 -7.11 -4.37
N PRO A 91 3.86 -7.62 -4.53
CA PRO A 91 3.44 -8.83 -3.85
C PRO A 91 4.13 -10.08 -4.43
N ASP A 92 4.46 -11.02 -3.54
CA ASP A 92 4.94 -12.35 -3.93
C ASP A 92 3.88 -13.11 -4.72
N PHE A 93 2.62 -12.98 -4.33
CA PHE A 93 1.50 -13.56 -5.06
C PHE A 93 0.19 -12.80 -4.83
N THR A 94 -0.72 -12.97 -5.78
CA THR A 94 -2.08 -12.44 -5.70
C THR A 94 -3.10 -13.58 -5.72
N LEU A 95 -4.20 -13.43 -4.97
CA LEU A 95 -5.29 -14.38 -4.90
C LEU A 95 -6.60 -13.73 -5.34
N GLY A 96 -7.33 -14.38 -6.25
CA GLY A 96 -8.71 -14.05 -6.58
C GLY A 96 -9.60 -15.28 -6.40
N TRP A 97 -10.63 -15.16 -5.56
CA TRP A 97 -11.54 -16.27 -5.25
C TRP A 97 -12.98 -15.86 -5.42
N ASN A 98 -13.65 -16.43 -6.44
CA ASN A 98 -15.04 -16.17 -6.75
C ASN A 98 -15.92 -17.36 -6.36
N ASN A 99 -17.01 -17.10 -5.66
CA ASN A 99 -17.97 -18.10 -5.24
C ASN A 99 -19.38 -17.67 -5.61
N THR A 100 -20.18 -18.63 -6.09
CA THR A 100 -21.60 -18.44 -6.37
C THR A 100 -22.37 -19.64 -5.83
N PHE A 101 -23.39 -19.37 -5.03
CA PHE A 101 -24.28 -20.37 -4.46
C PHE A 101 -25.71 -20.07 -4.88
N ASN A 102 -26.43 -21.11 -5.33
CA ASN A 102 -27.86 -21.06 -5.60
C ASN A 102 -28.54 -22.12 -4.74
N ILE A 103 -29.37 -21.67 -3.80
CA ILE A 103 -30.10 -22.53 -2.86
C ILE A 103 -31.56 -22.23 -2.95
N GLY A 104 -32.28 -23.01 -3.81
CA GLY A 104 -33.69 -22.74 -4.13
C GLY A 104 -33.83 -21.39 -4.84
N ASP A 105 -34.52 -20.46 -4.21
CA ASP A 105 -34.76 -19.10 -4.73
C ASP A 105 -33.73 -18.08 -4.21
N LEU A 106 -32.80 -18.50 -3.37
CA LEU A 106 -31.70 -17.67 -2.84
C LEU A 106 -30.49 -17.79 -3.77
N ASP A 107 -29.92 -16.65 -4.17
CA ASP A 107 -28.64 -16.56 -4.85
C ASP A 107 -27.64 -15.74 -4.02
N ILE A 108 -26.42 -16.25 -3.89
CA ILE A 108 -25.34 -15.57 -3.20
C ILE A 108 -24.13 -15.58 -4.13
N SER A 109 -23.57 -14.42 -4.38
CA SER A 109 -22.27 -14.31 -5.06
C SER A 109 -21.30 -13.50 -4.22
N MET A 110 -20.04 -13.93 -4.18
CA MET A 110 -19.00 -13.22 -3.47
C MET A 110 -17.68 -13.32 -4.22
N PHE A 111 -16.92 -12.24 -4.18
CA PHE A 111 -15.58 -12.18 -4.72
C PHE A 111 -14.62 -11.69 -3.66
N TRP A 112 -13.61 -12.51 -3.40
CA TRP A 112 -12.49 -12.22 -2.53
C TRP A 112 -11.24 -11.97 -3.36
N ASN A 113 -10.44 -11.02 -2.95
CA ASN A 113 -9.11 -10.81 -3.50
C ASN A 113 -8.10 -10.49 -2.39
N GLY A 114 -6.85 -10.75 -2.67
CA GLY A 114 -5.76 -10.46 -1.74
C GLY A 114 -4.42 -10.40 -2.44
N GLU A 115 -3.51 -9.71 -1.79
CA GLU A 115 -2.11 -9.60 -2.17
C GLU A 115 -1.27 -9.89 -0.94
N PHE A 116 -0.19 -10.64 -1.13
CA PHE A 116 0.57 -11.22 -0.03
C PHE A 116 2.06 -11.02 -0.28
N GLY A 117 2.78 -10.71 0.82
CA GLY A 117 4.23 -10.58 0.79
C GLY A 117 4.72 -9.29 0.13
N HIS A 118 3.98 -8.19 0.30
CA HIS A 118 4.45 -6.87 -0.09
C HIS A 118 4.44 -5.92 1.09
N ASP A 119 5.31 -4.93 1.00
CA ASP A 119 5.44 -3.88 1.99
C ASP A 119 5.00 -2.54 1.41
N LEU A 120 4.55 -1.65 2.27
CA LEU A 120 4.33 -0.25 1.93
C LEU A 120 5.09 0.66 2.88
N PHE A 121 5.71 1.69 2.33
CA PHE A 121 6.21 2.80 3.11
C PHE A 121 5.02 3.69 3.49
N ASN A 122 4.73 3.76 4.79
CA ASN A 122 3.64 4.55 5.36
C ASN A 122 4.05 6.02 5.48
N SER A 123 3.83 6.80 4.42
CA SER A 123 4.18 8.22 4.40
C SER A 123 3.35 9.04 5.39
N PHE A 124 2.16 8.58 5.76
CA PHE A 124 1.33 9.24 6.75
C PHE A 124 2.02 9.25 8.11
N ARG A 125 2.52 8.09 8.56
CA ARG A 125 3.33 7.99 9.79
C ARG A 125 4.59 8.83 9.70
N GLY A 126 5.38 8.64 8.65
CA GLY A 126 6.63 9.35 8.46
C GLY A 126 6.50 10.87 8.50
N PHE A 127 5.30 11.39 8.17
CA PHE A 127 5.03 12.82 8.13
C PHE A 127 4.33 13.34 9.38
N TYR A 128 3.25 12.69 9.84
CA TYR A 128 2.36 13.25 10.86
C TYR A 128 2.67 12.81 12.29
N GLU A 129 3.42 11.75 12.49
CA GLU A 129 3.78 11.24 13.83
C GLU A 129 5.06 11.85 14.39
N ASN A 130 5.75 12.67 13.62
CA ASN A 130 6.96 13.36 14.03
C ASN A 130 6.62 14.75 14.59
N ALA A 131 7.02 14.99 15.84
CA ALA A 131 6.82 16.27 16.56
C ALA A 131 7.98 17.25 16.39
N GLY A 132 8.99 16.93 15.59
CA GLY A 132 10.18 17.75 15.42
C GLY A 132 9.89 19.17 14.90
N PRO A 133 10.70 20.17 15.28
CA PRO A 133 10.47 21.56 14.90
C PRO A 133 10.55 21.81 13.40
N THR A 134 11.23 20.97 12.65
CA THR A 134 11.28 21.04 11.18
C THR A 134 9.97 20.60 10.52
N VAL A 135 9.17 19.80 11.21
CA VAL A 135 7.89 19.28 10.74
C VAL A 135 6.72 20.08 11.32
N VAL A 136 6.79 20.42 12.62
CA VAL A 136 5.67 20.99 13.38
C VAL A 136 5.48 22.49 13.18
N GLY A 137 6.45 23.20 12.60
CA GLY A 137 6.40 24.67 12.48
C GLY A 137 5.13 25.22 11.83
N ASN A 138 4.42 24.44 11.00
CA ASN A 138 3.17 24.84 10.34
C ASN A 138 2.18 23.68 10.10
N TRP A 139 2.38 22.51 10.73
CA TRP A 139 1.63 21.31 10.39
C TRP A 139 0.98 20.70 11.63
N ASN A 140 -0.21 20.15 11.49
CA ASN A 140 -0.85 19.39 12.56
C ASN A 140 -0.13 18.06 12.75
N VAL A 141 0.13 17.73 14.00
CA VAL A 141 0.64 16.42 14.42
C VAL A 141 -0.53 15.54 14.82
N VAL A 142 -0.51 14.29 14.37
CA VAL A 142 -1.52 13.29 14.73
C VAL A 142 -1.00 12.47 15.91
N ASN A 143 -1.80 12.42 16.98
CA ASN A 143 -1.47 11.62 18.16
C ASN A 143 -1.89 10.15 17.92
N THR A 144 -0.98 9.35 17.43
CA THR A 144 -1.12 7.90 17.24
C THR A 144 -0.28 7.15 18.26
N SER A 145 -0.31 5.81 18.20
CA SER A 145 0.56 4.94 19.03
C SER A 145 2.06 5.13 18.74
N TYR A 146 2.40 5.69 17.60
CA TYR A 146 3.79 5.93 17.14
C TYR A 146 4.25 7.36 17.36
N TYR A 147 3.34 8.26 17.76
CA TYR A 147 3.71 9.63 18.06
C TYR A 147 4.79 9.68 19.13
N ASN A 148 5.87 10.38 18.83
CA ASN A 148 6.96 10.59 19.77
C ASN A 148 7.33 12.08 19.84
N GLN A 149 7.09 12.69 20.99
CA GLN A 149 7.40 14.10 21.24
C GLN A 149 8.90 14.38 21.30
N ASP A 150 9.72 13.37 21.53
CA ASP A 150 11.18 13.50 21.65
C ASP A 150 11.89 13.52 20.29
N LEU A 151 11.19 13.15 19.20
CA LEU A 151 11.73 13.25 17.86
C LEU A 151 11.89 14.71 17.43
N THR A 152 13.09 15.07 17.03
CA THR A 152 13.47 16.44 16.64
C THR A 152 13.55 16.64 15.13
N ALA A 153 13.62 15.57 14.35
CA ALA A 153 13.74 15.62 12.91
C ALA A 153 12.95 14.47 12.24
N ALA A 154 12.40 14.75 11.05
CA ALA A 154 11.82 13.73 10.20
C ALA A 154 12.92 13.06 9.37
N ALA A 155 12.89 11.74 9.26
CA ALA A 155 13.73 10.98 8.35
C ALA A 155 13.03 9.69 7.91
N ALA A 156 13.02 9.44 6.61
CA ALA A 156 12.50 8.19 6.06
C ALA A 156 13.42 7.03 6.43
N ASN A 157 12.86 5.95 6.95
CA ASN A 157 13.61 4.80 7.43
C ASN A 157 12.75 3.54 7.51
N SER A 158 13.37 2.41 7.85
CA SER A 158 12.70 1.10 7.89
C SER A 158 11.54 0.99 8.89
N SER A 159 11.47 1.85 9.93
CA SER A 159 10.33 1.81 10.87
C SER A 159 9.01 2.27 10.27
N HIS A 160 9.06 2.94 9.12
CA HIS A 160 7.87 3.37 8.38
C HIS A 160 7.44 2.36 7.31
N VAL A 161 8.19 1.27 7.12
CA VAL A 161 7.86 0.20 6.20
C VAL A 161 7.08 -0.87 6.95
N GLU A 162 5.91 -1.22 6.43
CA GLU A 162 4.97 -2.14 7.07
C GLU A 162 4.52 -3.21 6.08
N ASP A 163 4.31 -4.44 6.57
CA ASP A 163 3.67 -5.50 5.80
C ASP A 163 2.25 -5.06 5.40
N ALA A 164 2.02 -4.94 4.12
CA ALA A 164 0.76 -4.53 3.53
C ALA A 164 -0.06 -5.71 2.98
N THR A 165 0.29 -6.92 3.37
CA THR A 165 -0.52 -8.11 3.07
C THR A 165 -1.97 -7.88 3.46
N TYR A 166 -2.88 -8.18 2.52
CA TYR A 166 -4.30 -8.07 2.79
C TYR A 166 -5.11 -9.17 2.11
N PHE A 167 -6.30 -9.43 2.66
CA PHE A 167 -7.33 -10.24 2.06
C PHE A 167 -8.69 -9.56 2.27
N GLU A 168 -9.39 -9.23 1.18
CA GLU A 168 -10.65 -8.49 1.28
C GLU A 168 -11.80 -9.23 0.59
N LEU A 169 -12.99 -9.11 1.18
CA LEU A 169 -14.25 -9.37 0.49
C LEU A 169 -14.58 -8.15 -0.35
N ASN A 170 -14.18 -8.21 -1.63
CA ASN A 170 -14.36 -7.08 -2.55
C ASN A 170 -15.83 -6.81 -2.85
N ASN A 171 -16.59 -7.89 -3.08
CA ASN A 171 -18.02 -7.79 -3.34
C ASN A 171 -18.76 -9.00 -2.78
N ILE A 172 -19.94 -8.75 -2.21
CA ILE A 172 -20.95 -9.77 -1.89
C ILE A 172 -22.31 -9.28 -2.32
N THR A 173 -23.07 -10.16 -2.96
CA THR A 173 -24.48 -9.93 -3.31
C THR A 173 -25.31 -11.12 -2.85
N VAL A 174 -26.40 -10.83 -2.15
CA VAL A 174 -27.39 -11.82 -1.73
C VAL A 174 -28.72 -11.43 -2.34
N GLY A 175 -29.26 -12.27 -3.19
CA GLY A 175 -30.54 -12.06 -3.87
C GLY A 175 -31.53 -13.13 -3.52
N TYR A 176 -32.82 -12.76 -3.50
CA TYR A 176 -33.92 -13.69 -3.34
C TYR A 176 -34.96 -13.49 -4.49
N ASN A 177 -35.30 -14.56 -5.17
CA ASN A 177 -36.17 -14.58 -6.35
C ASN A 177 -37.57 -15.04 -5.96
N LEU A 178 -38.51 -14.12 -5.97
CA LEU A 178 -39.93 -14.38 -5.77
C LEU A 178 -40.57 -14.65 -7.14
N LYS A 179 -41.09 -15.85 -7.36
CA LYS A 179 -41.77 -16.25 -8.60
C LYS A 179 -43.27 -16.07 -8.48
N ASP A 180 -43.91 -15.79 -9.59
CA ASP A 180 -45.38 -15.68 -9.70
C ASP A 180 -46.02 -14.76 -8.65
N VAL A 181 -45.41 -13.59 -8.40
CA VAL A 181 -45.86 -12.65 -7.36
C VAL A 181 -47.26 -12.11 -7.62
N THR A 182 -47.56 -11.80 -8.89
CA THR A 182 -48.89 -11.38 -9.34
C THR A 182 -49.12 -11.79 -10.80
N LYS A 183 -50.38 -11.64 -11.31
CA LYS A 183 -50.68 -11.91 -12.72
C LYS A 183 -49.88 -11.05 -13.71
N PHE A 184 -49.34 -9.92 -13.27
CA PHE A 184 -48.57 -8.97 -14.07
C PHE A 184 -47.08 -8.98 -13.76
N MET A 185 -46.69 -9.65 -12.69
CA MET A 185 -45.29 -9.69 -12.23
C MET A 185 -44.88 -11.16 -12.10
N LYS A 186 -44.16 -11.65 -13.11
CA LYS A 186 -43.70 -13.06 -13.17
C LYS A 186 -42.55 -13.36 -12.23
N ASN A 187 -41.65 -12.38 -12.07
CA ASN A 187 -40.52 -12.56 -11.17
C ASN A 187 -40.14 -11.22 -10.51
N LEU A 188 -39.89 -11.27 -9.22
CA LEU A 188 -39.34 -10.16 -8.43
C LEU A 188 -38.10 -10.65 -7.71
N ARG A 189 -36.94 -10.15 -8.10
CA ARG A 189 -35.69 -10.38 -7.34
C ARG A 189 -35.41 -9.19 -6.46
N VAL A 190 -35.36 -9.44 -5.15
CA VAL A 190 -34.88 -8.47 -4.16
C VAL A 190 -33.42 -8.83 -3.83
N TYR A 191 -32.52 -7.86 -3.82
CA TYR A 191 -31.13 -8.15 -3.49
C TYR A 191 -30.49 -7.06 -2.64
N VAL A 192 -29.52 -7.47 -1.86
CA VAL A 192 -28.59 -6.58 -1.13
C VAL A 192 -27.18 -6.88 -1.63
N SER A 193 -26.44 -5.85 -1.93
CA SER A 193 -25.02 -5.99 -2.22
C SER A 193 -24.17 -5.07 -1.33
N ALA A 194 -22.97 -5.54 -1.02
CA ALA A 194 -21.98 -4.75 -0.30
C ALA A 194 -20.65 -4.81 -1.05
N GLN A 195 -20.02 -3.64 -1.19
CA GLN A 195 -18.66 -3.53 -1.73
C GLN A 195 -17.70 -3.27 -0.58
N ARG A 196 -16.62 -4.04 -0.55
CA ARG A 196 -15.54 -3.97 0.47
C ARG A 196 -16.02 -4.01 1.93
N PRO A 197 -16.98 -4.89 2.29
CA PRO A 197 -17.50 -4.93 3.66
C PRO A 197 -16.45 -5.42 4.66
N ILE A 198 -15.51 -6.26 4.24
CA ILE A 198 -14.50 -6.88 5.09
C ILE A 198 -13.12 -6.70 4.47
N MET A 199 -12.18 -6.24 5.29
CA MET A 199 -10.74 -6.18 5.00
C MET A 199 -10.01 -6.84 6.16
N ILE A 200 -9.12 -7.77 5.86
CA ILE A 200 -8.23 -8.44 6.81
C ILE A 200 -6.82 -8.03 6.43
N THR A 201 -6.16 -7.28 7.30
CA THR A 201 -4.79 -6.79 7.11
C THR A 201 -4.17 -6.44 8.46
N GLY A 202 -2.85 -6.51 8.55
CA GLY A 202 -2.07 -5.97 9.66
C GLY A 202 -1.53 -4.56 9.40
N TYR A 203 -1.73 -4.03 8.19
CA TYR A 203 -1.24 -2.71 7.80
C TYR A 203 -1.95 -1.60 8.58
N GLU A 204 -1.18 -0.67 9.12
CA GLU A 204 -1.69 0.43 9.96
C GLU A 204 -1.87 1.75 9.21
N GLY A 205 -1.47 1.80 7.94
CA GLY A 205 -1.73 2.94 7.06
C GLY A 205 -3.19 3.06 6.61
N ILE A 206 -3.43 3.93 5.64
CA ILE A 206 -4.79 4.26 5.16
C ILE A 206 -5.36 3.12 4.32
N ASP A 207 -4.54 2.55 3.41
CA ASP A 207 -5.02 1.52 2.49
C ASP A 207 -3.88 0.60 2.02
N PRO A 208 -3.89 -0.71 2.39
CA PRO A 208 -2.87 -1.67 1.97
C PRO A 208 -2.88 -1.95 0.46
N VAL A 209 -3.97 -1.59 -0.23
CA VAL A 209 -4.11 -1.74 -1.70
C VAL A 209 -3.51 -0.56 -2.46
N SER A 210 -3.12 0.51 -1.75
CA SER A 210 -2.60 1.72 -2.36
C SER A 210 -1.25 1.45 -3.02
N ARG A 211 -1.26 1.40 -4.33
CA ARG A 211 -0.04 1.35 -5.14
C ARG A 211 0.17 2.71 -5.78
N TRP A 212 0.95 3.52 -5.11
CA TRP A 212 1.32 4.77 -5.73
C TRP A 212 2.41 4.53 -6.78
N THR A 213 2.15 5.06 -7.96
CA THR A 213 3.13 5.14 -9.02
C THR A 213 3.45 6.62 -9.21
N ASP A 214 4.68 7.04 -8.96
CA ASP A 214 5.09 8.44 -9.00
C ASP A 214 4.78 9.07 -10.36
N TYR A 215 3.74 9.93 -10.40
CA TYR A 215 3.24 10.54 -11.64
C TYR A 215 3.02 9.55 -12.80
N GLY A 216 2.66 8.31 -12.48
CA GLY A 216 2.48 7.23 -13.46
C GLY A 216 3.76 6.44 -13.78
N ASP A 217 4.82 6.63 -13.01
CA ASP A 217 6.04 5.82 -13.16
C ASP A 217 5.81 4.40 -12.57
N PRO A 218 5.74 3.37 -13.40
CA PRO A 218 5.48 2.00 -12.94
C PRO A 218 6.65 1.39 -12.16
N LEU A 219 7.80 2.05 -12.12
CA LEU A 219 8.98 1.63 -11.36
C LEU A 219 8.98 2.16 -9.92
N ALA A 220 8.07 3.07 -9.58
CA ALA A 220 7.98 3.72 -8.27
C ALA A 220 6.82 3.15 -7.44
N GLN A 221 6.88 1.86 -7.09
CA GLN A 221 5.85 1.18 -6.30
C GLN A 221 6.27 1.02 -4.84
N GLY A 222 5.29 0.78 -3.95
CA GLY A 222 5.54 0.49 -2.55
C GLY A 222 5.44 1.69 -1.61
N ILE A 223 4.89 2.81 -2.08
CA ILE A 223 4.72 4.01 -1.27
C ILE A 223 3.23 4.31 -1.09
N GLU A 224 2.74 4.31 0.15
CA GLU A 224 1.47 4.91 0.44
C GLU A 224 1.65 6.41 0.66
N ARG A 225 1.02 7.23 -0.18
CA ARG A 225 1.09 8.69 -0.06
C ARG A 225 0.15 9.21 1.03
N ARG A 226 0.57 10.26 1.73
CA ARG A 226 -0.23 10.92 2.78
C ARG A 226 -1.56 11.50 2.30
N GLU A 227 -1.71 11.73 1.00
CA GLU A 227 -2.94 12.16 0.33
C GLU A 227 -3.84 11.00 -0.13
N THR A 228 -3.51 9.76 0.22
CA THR A 228 -4.35 8.59 -0.05
C THR A 228 -5.71 8.74 0.61
N TYR A 229 -6.79 8.47 -0.13
CA TYR A 229 -8.14 8.53 0.38
C TYR A 229 -8.62 7.16 0.87
N PHE A 230 -9.36 7.17 1.97
CA PHE A 230 -10.05 5.97 2.44
C PHE A 230 -11.02 5.45 1.39
N ARG A 231 -10.95 4.16 1.10
CA ARG A 231 -11.91 3.50 0.23
C ARG A 231 -13.26 3.34 0.93
N ALA A 232 -14.34 3.85 0.32
CA ALA A 232 -15.67 3.76 0.90
C ALA A 232 -16.22 2.32 0.86
N ARG A 233 -16.94 1.93 1.90
CA ARG A 233 -17.83 0.77 1.90
C ARG A 233 -19.16 1.19 1.35
N THR A 234 -19.71 0.44 0.38
CA THR A 234 -20.97 0.77 -0.26
C THR A 234 -21.96 -0.36 -0.05
N PHE A 235 -23.18 -0.03 0.40
CA PHE A 235 -24.26 -0.96 0.55
C PHE A 235 -25.40 -0.55 -0.39
N THR A 236 -25.93 -1.51 -1.14
CA THR A 236 -26.98 -1.28 -2.13
C THR A 236 -28.14 -2.23 -1.87
N LEU A 237 -29.34 -1.70 -1.83
CA LEU A 237 -30.57 -2.48 -1.90
C LEU A 237 -31.17 -2.29 -3.30
N GLY A 238 -31.51 -3.37 -3.96
CA GLY A 238 -32.07 -3.30 -5.31
C GLY A 238 -33.21 -4.27 -5.54
N LEU A 239 -34.02 -3.94 -6.56
CA LEU A 239 -35.13 -4.71 -7.01
C LEU A 239 -35.05 -4.92 -8.53
N ASN A 240 -35.20 -6.16 -8.98
CA ASN A 240 -35.35 -6.48 -10.42
C ASN A 240 -36.73 -7.08 -10.63
N ILE A 241 -37.52 -6.48 -11.53
CA ILE A 241 -38.91 -6.90 -11.84
C ILE A 241 -38.96 -7.38 -13.28
N THR A 242 -39.55 -8.57 -13.47
CA THR A 242 -39.89 -9.11 -14.79
C THR A 242 -41.39 -9.18 -14.90
N LEU A 243 -41.96 -8.51 -15.92
CA LEU A 243 -43.40 -8.44 -16.21
C LEU A 243 -43.85 -9.59 -17.11
#